data_f372ad234a534818e2cab34b0b55a668
#
_entry.id   f372ad234a534818e2cab34b0b55a668
#
_cell.length_a   1.000
_cell.length_b   1.000
_cell.length_c   1.000
_cell.angle_alpha   90.00
_cell.angle_beta   90.00
_cell.angle_gamma   90.00
#
_symmetry.space_group_name_H-M   'P 1'
#
loop_
_entity.id
_entity.type
_entity.pdbx_description
1 polymer ?
#
loop_
_entity_poly.entity_id
_entity_poly.type
_entity_poly.pdbx_seq_one_letter_code
_entity_poly.pdbx_strand_id
1 'polypeptide(L)'
;MEWGENTVYAYTLQTLRLCQQASNTGIVLMKDAILALPTEQPTLRVVPMPSDVNQAGDIFGGWVMSQVDIAGGIAAARIAQGRIATVAVNAFQFRHPISVGDIVSFYGRVTRVGRTSITVEVQVFAERNPFSPCIVKVTEATLTYVAVNSDGSKRPLDNSPS
;
A
#
# COMPACT_ATOMS: atom_id res chain seq x y z
N MET A 1 1.18 9.99 -36.19
CA MET A 1 1.27 8.54 -35.86
C MET A 1 0.09 8.26 -34.95
N GLU A 2 -0.98 7.73 -35.50
CA GLU A 2 -2.16 7.32 -34.74
C GLU A 2 -1.87 5.98 -34.07
N TRP A 3 -1.82 5.98 -32.76
CA TRP A 3 -1.83 4.75 -31.97
C TRP A 3 -3.30 4.34 -31.86
N GLY A 4 -3.75 3.43 -32.71
CA GLY A 4 -5.13 2.99 -32.76
C GLY A 4 -5.55 2.27 -31.47
N GLU A 5 -6.82 2.42 -31.11
CA GLU A 5 -7.50 1.81 -29.96
C GLU A 5 -7.28 0.28 -29.83
N ASN A 6 -7.04 -0.41 -30.94
CA ASN A 6 -6.72 -1.84 -30.99
C ASN A 6 -5.39 -2.23 -30.32
N THR A 7 -4.42 -1.31 -30.23
CA THR A 7 -3.13 -1.58 -29.60
C THR A 7 -3.27 -1.66 -28.07
N VAL A 8 -4.09 -0.82 -27.47
CA VAL A 8 -4.34 -0.81 -26.01
C VAL A 8 -5.02 -2.12 -25.59
N TYR A 9 -6.02 -2.60 -26.34
CA TYR A 9 -6.71 -3.87 -26.07
C TYR A 9 -5.78 -5.08 -26.21
N ALA A 10 -4.90 -5.09 -27.20
CA ALA A 10 -3.92 -6.17 -27.41
C ALA A 10 -2.92 -6.23 -26.25
N TYR A 11 -2.44 -5.08 -25.76
CA TYR A 11 -1.55 -5.01 -24.60
C TYR A 11 -2.27 -5.49 -23.32
N THR A 12 -3.54 -5.15 -23.12
CA THR A 12 -4.32 -5.57 -21.95
C THR A 12 -4.48 -7.08 -21.89
N LEU A 13 -4.83 -7.72 -23.02
CA LEU A 13 -4.98 -9.18 -23.09
C LEU A 13 -3.64 -9.91 -22.94
N GLN A 14 -2.57 -9.36 -23.46
CA GLN A 14 -1.22 -9.93 -23.33
C GLN A 14 -0.70 -9.79 -21.90
N THR A 15 -0.97 -8.67 -21.24
CA THR A 15 -0.66 -8.43 -19.82
C THR A 15 -1.41 -9.41 -18.93
N LEU A 16 -2.70 -9.65 -19.19
CA LEU A 16 -3.49 -10.65 -18.48
C LEU A 16 -2.92 -12.07 -18.64
N ARG A 17 -2.48 -12.44 -19.86
CA ARG A 17 -1.85 -13.75 -20.11
C ARG A 17 -0.51 -13.91 -19.41
N LEU A 18 0.33 -12.86 -19.40
CA LEU A 18 1.61 -12.86 -18.69
C LEU A 18 1.42 -12.89 -17.16
N CYS A 19 0.42 -12.20 -16.66
CA CYS A 19 0.01 -12.28 -15.25
C CYS A 19 -0.48 -13.68 -14.88
N GLN A 20 -1.21 -14.38 -15.80
CA GLN A 20 -1.60 -15.77 -15.64
C GLN A 20 -0.41 -16.73 -15.68
N GLN A 21 0.58 -16.48 -16.55
CA GLN A 21 1.76 -17.34 -16.66
C GLN A 21 2.72 -17.19 -15.48
N ALA A 22 2.86 -15.98 -14.91
CA ALA A 22 3.62 -15.77 -13.68
C ALA A 22 2.99 -16.46 -12.45
N SER A 23 1.69 -16.77 -12.51
CA SER A 23 0.94 -17.51 -11.47
C SER A 23 1.04 -19.04 -11.61
N ASN A 24 1.68 -19.55 -12.66
CA ASN A 24 1.65 -21.00 -13.00
C ASN A 24 2.62 -21.87 -12.16
N THR A 25 3.27 -21.32 -11.16
CA THR A 25 4.01 -22.08 -10.13
C THR A 25 3.21 -22.30 -8.85
N GLY A 26 1.96 -21.85 -8.80
CA GLY A 26 1.03 -22.13 -7.70
C GLY A 26 -0.31 -21.50 -8.04
N ILE A 27 -1.35 -22.32 -8.12
CA ILE A 27 -2.73 -21.93 -8.45
C ILE A 27 -3.22 -20.88 -7.43
N VAL A 28 -3.02 -19.60 -7.73
CA VAL A 28 -3.75 -18.51 -7.11
C VAL A 28 -4.76 -18.01 -8.14
N LEU A 29 -6.02 -18.30 -7.87
CA LEU A 29 -7.14 -17.80 -8.68
C LEU A 29 -7.07 -16.27 -8.74
N MET A 30 -6.87 -15.73 -9.95
CA MET A 30 -6.72 -14.30 -10.26
C MET A 30 -8.02 -13.49 -10.06
N LYS A 31 -8.74 -13.74 -8.96
CA LYS A 31 -9.97 -13.00 -8.64
C LYS A 31 -9.71 -11.53 -8.27
N ASP A 32 -8.46 -11.16 -7.98
CA ASP A 32 -8.10 -9.86 -7.42
C ASP A 32 -7.06 -9.09 -8.26
N ALA A 33 -6.83 -9.44 -9.52
CA ALA A 33 -5.98 -8.64 -10.40
C ALA A 33 -6.66 -7.30 -10.70
N ILE A 34 -6.02 -6.22 -10.28
CA ILE A 34 -6.47 -4.84 -10.53
C ILE A 34 -5.74 -4.35 -11.78
N LEU A 35 -6.50 -3.85 -12.75
CA LEU A 35 -5.94 -3.38 -14.02
C LEU A 35 -5.28 -2.01 -13.94
N ALA A 36 -5.52 -1.25 -12.86
CA ALA A 36 -4.95 0.09 -12.67
C ALA A 36 -4.73 0.39 -11.18
N LEU A 37 -3.72 1.21 -10.90
CA LEU A 37 -3.52 1.83 -9.58
C LEU A 37 -4.62 2.87 -9.31
N PRO A 38 -4.88 3.20 -8.02
CA PRO A 38 -5.64 4.39 -7.68
C PRO A 38 -5.11 5.64 -8.40
N THR A 39 -6.00 6.56 -8.77
CA THR A 39 -5.63 7.78 -9.52
C THR A 39 -4.94 8.83 -8.67
N GLU A 40 -5.12 8.76 -7.35
CA GLU A 40 -4.40 9.61 -6.40
C GLU A 40 -2.92 9.22 -6.30
N GLN A 41 -2.11 10.17 -5.85
CA GLN A 41 -0.70 9.88 -5.59
C GLN A 41 -0.56 8.96 -4.36
N PRO A 42 0.30 7.93 -4.42
CA PRO A 42 0.59 7.13 -3.25
C PRO A 42 1.26 7.97 -2.16
N THR A 43 0.91 7.69 -0.91
CA THR A 43 1.55 8.30 0.26
C THR A 43 3.02 7.90 0.36
N LEU A 44 3.33 6.67 -0.04
CA LEU A 44 4.66 6.10 -0.08
C LEU A 44 4.77 5.14 -1.28
N ARG A 45 5.91 5.15 -1.98
CA ARG A 45 6.23 4.17 -3.02
C ARG A 45 7.66 3.71 -2.84
N VAL A 46 7.87 2.40 -2.75
CA VAL A 46 9.17 1.78 -2.49
C VAL A 46 9.37 0.53 -3.33
N VAL A 47 10.63 0.17 -3.54
CA VAL A 47 11.05 -1.09 -4.14
C VAL A 47 11.76 -1.89 -3.04
N PRO A 48 11.30 -3.11 -2.71
CA PRO A 48 11.96 -3.94 -1.72
C PRO A 48 13.31 -4.44 -2.22
N MET A 49 14.25 -4.56 -1.31
CA MET A 49 15.61 -5.01 -1.60
C MET A 49 15.73 -6.54 -1.44
N PRO A 50 16.73 -7.18 -2.04
CA PRO A 50 17.01 -8.61 -1.81
C PRO A 50 17.24 -8.98 -0.34
N SER A 51 17.67 -8.02 0.50
CA SER A 51 17.81 -8.20 1.96
C SER A 51 16.49 -8.32 2.71
N ASP A 52 15.37 -7.96 2.07
CA ASP A 52 14.05 -7.95 2.69
C ASP A 52 13.28 -9.28 2.49
N VAL A 53 13.97 -10.29 1.90
CA VAL A 53 13.37 -11.61 1.56
C VAL A 53 13.40 -12.55 2.74
N ASN A 54 12.32 -13.33 2.90
CA ASN A 54 12.26 -14.46 3.80
C ASN A 54 12.88 -15.73 3.17
N GLN A 55 12.91 -16.82 3.93
CA GLN A 55 13.49 -18.10 3.47
C GLN A 55 12.74 -18.70 2.25
N ALA A 56 11.48 -18.33 2.04
CA ALA A 56 10.69 -18.80 0.90
C ALA A 56 10.91 -17.96 -0.38
N GLY A 57 11.65 -16.85 -0.29
CA GLY A 57 11.92 -15.95 -1.41
C GLY A 57 10.92 -14.80 -1.57
N ASP A 58 9.95 -14.68 -0.66
CA ASP A 58 9.00 -13.58 -0.62
C ASP A 58 9.47 -12.48 0.33
N ILE A 59 9.02 -11.26 0.14
CA ILE A 59 9.29 -10.14 1.06
C ILE A 59 8.65 -10.41 2.41
N PHE A 60 9.39 -10.18 3.50
CA PHE A 60 8.87 -10.35 4.86
C PHE A 60 7.59 -9.54 5.09
N GLY A 61 6.57 -10.18 5.67
CA GLY A 61 5.35 -9.49 6.09
C GLY A 61 5.63 -8.34 7.08
N GLY A 62 6.64 -8.49 7.95
CA GLY A 62 7.08 -7.42 8.86
C GLY A 62 7.63 -6.19 8.13
N TRP A 63 8.33 -6.38 7.00
CA TRP A 63 8.74 -5.28 6.14
C TRP A 63 7.53 -4.52 5.59
N VAL A 64 6.52 -5.25 5.09
CA VAL A 64 5.28 -4.63 4.59
C VAL A 64 4.57 -3.87 5.70
N MET A 65 4.48 -4.45 6.90
CA MET A 65 3.85 -3.80 8.06
C MET A 65 4.56 -2.49 8.44
N SER A 66 5.90 -2.46 8.40
CA SER A 66 6.66 -1.25 8.68
C SER A 66 6.40 -0.14 7.65
N GLN A 67 6.32 -0.49 6.37
CA GLN A 67 6.00 0.48 5.31
C GLN A 67 4.55 0.99 5.41
N VAL A 68 3.62 0.13 5.82
CA VAL A 68 2.22 0.51 6.11
C VAL A 68 2.16 1.50 7.26
N ASP A 69 2.92 1.26 8.35
CA ASP A 69 2.98 2.19 9.49
C ASP A 69 3.58 3.55 9.08
N ILE A 70 4.64 3.54 8.26
CA ILE A 70 5.24 4.77 7.71
C ILE A 70 4.20 5.54 6.88
N ALA A 71 3.53 4.88 5.94
CA ALA A 71 2.54 5.52 5.07
C ALA A 71 1.34 6.08 5.86
N GLY A 72 0.82 5.29 6.80
CA GLY A 72 -0.26 5.72 7.68
C GLY A 72 0.17 6.87 8.58
N GLY A 73 1.41 6.82 9.11
CA GLY A 73 2.01 7.86 9.91
C GLY A 73 2.15 9.19 9.16
N ILE A 74 2.58 9.15 7.89
CA ILE A 74 2.65 10.35 7.04
C ILE A 74 1.25 10.98 6.89
N ALA A 75 0.22 10.17 6.60
CA ALA A 75 -1.15 10.68 6.47
C ALA A 75 -1.68 11.26 7.79
N ALA A 76 -1.43 10.59 8.92
CA ALA A 76 -1.86 11.03 10.25
C ALA A 76 -1.11 12.30 10.71
N ALA A 77 0.21 12.38 10.46
CA ALA A 77 1.03 13.52 10.87
C ALA A 77 0.62 14.83 10.18
N ARG A 78 0.17 14.75 8.92
CA ARG A 78 -0.37 15.90 8.18
C ARG A 78 -1.62 16.48 8.84
N ILE A 79 -2.47 15.63 9.41
CA ILE A 79 -3.66 16.06 10.17
C ILE A 79 -3.27 16.56 11.56
N ALA A 80 -2.37 15.84 12.24
CA ALA A 80 -1.96 16.16 13.60
C ALA A 80 -1.09 17.44 13.69
N GLN A 81 -0.44 17.81 12.58
CA GLN A 81 0.53 18.93 12.54
C GLN A 81 1.55 18.87 13.68
N GLY A 82 2.06 17.66 13.98
CA GLY A 82 2.99 17.42 15.07
C GLY A 82 3.21 15.94 15.34
N ARG A 83 3.82 15.66 16.50
CA ARG A 83 4.15 14.28 16.89
C ARG A 83 2.91 13.41 17.01
N ILE A 84 3.06 12.20 16.53
CA ILE A 84 2.06 11.13 16.66
C ILE A 84 2.73 9.85 17.18
N ALA A 85 1.94 8.96 17.75
CA ALA A 85 2.36 7.60 18.10
C ALA A 85 1.34 6.61 17.55
N THR A 86 1.80 5.52 16.98
CA THR A 86 0.99 4.38 16.57
C THR A 86 0.53 3.64 17.83
N VAL A 87 -0.78 3.49 18.02
CA VAL A 87 -1.34 2.85 19.23
C VAL A 87 -2.06 1.54 18.91
N ALA A 88 -2.50 1.35 17.68
CA ALA A 88 -3.14 0.09 17.28
C ALA A 88 -3.01 -0.16 15.77
N VAL A 89 -2.90 -1.43 15.43
CA VAL A 89 -3.11 -1.97 14.09
C VAL A 89 -4.35 -2.86 14.21
N ASN A 90 -5.48 -2.40 13.66
CA ASN A 90 -6.78 -3.02 13.93
C ASN A 90 -7.12 -4.18 12.98
N ALA A 91 -6.58 -4.12 11.76
CA ALA A 91 -6.75 -5.17 10.76
C ALA A 91 -5.54 -5.18 9.83
N PHE A 92 -5.08 -6.37 9.50
CA PHE A 92 -4.01 -6.57 8.53
C PHE A 92 -4.22 -7.92 7.83
N GLN A 93 -4.54 -7.89 6.54
CA GLN A 93 -4.78 -9.10 5.76
C GLN A 93 -3.89 -9.11 4.53
N PHE A 94 -2.99 -10.10 4.46
CA PHE A 94 -2.21 -10.36 3.26
C PHE A 94 -3.05 -11.16 2.26
N ARG A 95 -3.12 -10.67 1.02
CA ARG A 95 -3.83 -11.34 -0.08
C ARG A 95 -2.85 -11.94 -1.08
N HIS A 96 -1.75 -11.23 -1.34
CA HIS A 96 -0.72 -11.64 -2.28
C HIS A 96 0.68 -11.38 -1.71
N PRO A 97 1.67 -12.24 -1.97
CA PRO A 97 3.06 -11.99 -1.61
C PRO A 97 3.61 -10.83 -2.45
N ILE A 98 4.67 -10.21 -1.95
CA ILE A 98 5.49 -9.24 -2.68
C ILE A 98 6.81 -9.92 -3.02
N SER A 99 7.31 -9.69 -4.24
CA SER A 99 8.58 -10.24 -4.73
C SER A 99 9.63 -9.13 -4.91
N VAL A 100 10.90 -9.51 -4.93
CA VAL A 100 11.97 -8.61 -5.32
C VAL A 100 11.72 -8.12 -6.75
N GLY A 101 11.84 -6.81 -6.97
CA GLY A 101 11.57 -6.17 -8.27
C GLY A 101 10.14 -5.65 -8.43
N ASP A 102 9.22 -5.96 -7.50
CA ASP A 102 7.91 -5.31 -7.48
C ASP A 102 8.09 -3.82 -7.08
N ILE A 103 7.28 -2.93 -7.68
CA ILE A 103 7.13 -1.55 -7.23
C ILE A 103 5.92 -1.51 -6.31
N VAL A 104 6.13 -1.19 -5.03
CA VAL A 104 5.08 -1.25 -4.02
C VAL A 104 4.59 0.14 -3.68
N SER A 105 3.29 0.38 -3.87
CA SER A 105 2.62 1.66 -3.63
C SER A 105 1.65 1.54 -2.46
N PHE A 106 1.73 2.49 -1.53
CA PHE A 106 0.93 2.57 -0.31
C PHE A 106 0.06 3.82 -0.35
N TYR A 107 -1.24 3.66 -0.23
CA TYR A 107 -2.23 4.73 -0.26
C TYR A 107 -2.87 4.88 1.11
N GLY A 108 -2.46 5.91 1.85
CA GLY A 108 -2.96 6.21 3.19
C GLY A 108 -4.11 7.21 3.15
N ARG A 109 -5.29 6.82 3.63
CA ARG A 109 -6.47 7.66 3.72
C ARG A 109 -6.95 7.78 5.16
N VAL A 110 -7.07 9.03 5.66
CA VAL A 110 -7.68 9.28 6.96
C VAL A 110 -9.16 9.00 6.87
N THR A 111 -9.65 8.08 7.71
CA THR A 111 -11.06 7.67 7.76
C THR A 111 -11.80 8.24 8.94
N ARG A 112 -11.09 8.60 10.02
CA ARG A 112 -11.68 9.17 11.22
C ARG A 112 -10.69 10.07 11.96
N VAL A 113 -11.15 11.22 12.42
CA VAL A 113 -10.43 12.11 13.33
C VAL A 113 -11.24 12.23 14.61
N GLY A 114 -10.65 11.84 15.75
CA GLY A 114 -11.21 12.00 17.10
C GLY A 114 -10.56 13.18 17.82
N ARG A 115 -10.81 13.31 19.12
CA ARG A 115 -10.24 14.43 19.91
C ARG A 115 -8.72 14.40 20.00
N THR A 116 -8.10 13.21 20.07
CA THR A 116 -6.65 13.02 20.16
C THR A 116 -6.16 11.93 19.22
N SER A 117 -7.06 11.23 18.49
CA SER A 117 -6.73 10.06 17.68
C SER A 117 -7.11 10.25 16.23
N ILE A 118 -6.37 9.60 15.35
CA ILE A 118 -6.56 9.61 13.90
C ILE A 118 -6.55 8.15 13.44
N THR A 119 -7.60 7.74 12.73
CA THR A 119 -7.66 6.43 12.09
C THR A 119 -7.33 6.57 10.62
N VAL A 120 -6.40 5.75 10.15
CA VAL A 120 -5.95 5.73 8.76
C VAL A 120 -6.14 4.33 8.20
N GLU A 121 -6.75 4.24 7.03
CA GLU A 121 -6.77 3.07 6.18
C GLU A 121 -5.59 3.17 5.21
N VAL A 122 -4.83 2.10 5.07
CA VAL A 122 -3.72 2.01 4.10
C VAL A 122 -3.97 0.84 3.16
N GLN A 123 -4.05 1.13 1.88
CA GLN A 123 -4.14 0.12 0.82
C GLN A 123 -2.79 -0.03 0.14
N VAL A 124 -2.39 -1.27 -0.12
CA VAL A 124 -1.08 -1.60 -0.68
C VAL A 124 -1.24 -2.34 -2.00
N PHE A 125 -0.57 -1.84 -3.03
CA PHE A 125 -0.55 -2.43 -4.36
C PHE A 125 0.88 -2.70 -4.79
N ALA A 126 1.09 -3.81 -5.49
CA ALA A 126 2.35 -4.16 -6.13
C ALA A 126 2.19 -4.15 -7.64
N GLU A 127 3.08 -3.44 -8.32
CA GLU A 127 3.26 -3.45 -9.77
C GLU A 127 4.37 -4.45 -10.07
N ARG A 128 4.02 -5.57 -10.70
CA ARG A 128 4.95 -6.63 -11.11
C ARG A 128 5.33 -6.43 -12.56
N ASN A 129 6.54 -6.86 -12.90
CA ASN A 129 7.06 -6.78 -14.25
C ASN A 129 6.97 -5.35 -14.84
N PRO A 130 7.97 -4.49 -14.62
CA PRO A 130 7.94 -3.08 -15.03
C PRO A 130 7.80 -2.87 -16.54
N PHE A 131 8.09 -3.90 -17.36
CA PHE A 131 7.95 -3.84 -18.81
C PHE A 131 6.54 -4.22 -19.31
N SER A 132 5.76 -4.90 -18.48
CA SER A 132 4.36 -5.26 -18.74
C SER A 132 3.64 -5.36 -17.40
N PRO A 133 3.29 -4.20 -16.77
CA PRO A 133 2.85 -4.16 -15.40
C PRO A 133 1.59 -4.98 -15.13
N CYS A 134 1.68 -5.89 -14.16
CA CYS A 134 0.54 -6.55 -13.55
C CYS A 134 0.35 -5.98 -12.14
N ILE A 135 -0.80 -5.37 -11.89
CA ILE A 135 -1.08 -4.71 -10.62
C ILE A 135 -1.94 -5.63 -9.77
N VAL A 136 -1.49 -5.90 -8.55
CA VAL A 136 -2.21 -6.69 -7.56
C VAL A 136 -2.38 -5.92 -6.26
N LYS A 137 -3.55 -6.07 -5.60
CA LYS A 137 -3.76 -5.56 -4.24
C LYS A 137 -3.13 -6.55 -3.25
N VAL A 138 -2.07 -6.11 -2.58
CA VAL A 138 -1.29 -6.95 -1.65
C VAL A 138 -1.97 -7.08 -0.31
N THR A 139 -2.37 -5.95 0.25
CA THR A 139 -2.99 -5.89 1.58
C THR A 139 -3.79 -4.62 1.78
N GLU A 140 -4.56 -4.64 2.85
CA GLU A 140 -5.27 -3.50 3.39
C GLU A 140 -5.14 -3.53 4.90
N ALA A 141 -4.88 -2.38 5.51
CA ALA A 141 -4.71 -2.26 6.95
C ALA A 141 -5.40 -1.01 7.48
N THR A 142 -5.85 -1.08 8.73
CA THR A 142 -6.38 0.06 9.47
C THR A 142 -5.55 0.28 10.72
N LEU A 143 -5.01 1.49 10.87
CA LEU A 143 -4.16 1.87 11.99
C LEU A 143 -4.77 3.05 12.74
N THR A 144 -4.49 3.10 14.04
CA THR A 144 -4.87 4.22 14.90
C THR A 144 -3.62 4.90 15.44
N TYR A 145 -3.54 6.20 15.22
CA TYR A 145 -2.50 7.09 15.71
C TYR A 145 -3.07 8.03 16.77
N VAL A 146 -2.23 8.44 17.71
CA VAL A 146 -2.59 9.45 18.75
C VAL A 146 -1.60 10.60 18.65
N ALA A 147 -2.11 11.83 18.62
CA ALA A 147 -1.29 13.01 18.74
C ALA A 147 -0.71 13.11 20.16
N VAL A 148 0.61 13.34 20.24
CA VAL A 148 1.33 13.37 21.51
C VAL A 148 2.20 14.61 21.65
N ASN A 149 2.39 15.06 22.88
CA ASN A 149 3.36 16.08 23.27
C ASN A 149 4.79 15.50 23.31
N SER A 150 5.79 16.35 23.55
CA SER A 150 7.18 15.94 23.70
C SER A 150 7.42 14.97 24.87
N ASP A 151 6.62 15.05 25.90
CA ASP A 151 6.65 14.19 27.08
C ASP A 151 5.89 12.86 26.88
N GLY A 152 5.25 12.65 25.71
CA GLY A 152 4.47 11.46 25.38
C GLY A 152 3.00 11.53 25.83
N SER A 153 2.58 12.59 26.52
CA SER A 153 1.16 12.78 26.90
C SER A 153 0.29 13.03 25.66
N LYS A 154 -0.98 12.63 25.74
CA LYS A 154 -1.94 12.84 24.63
C LYS A 154 -2.21 14.34 24.43
N ARG A 155 -2.14 14.77 23.17
CA ARG A 155 -2.42 16.13 22.74
C ARG A 155 -3.75 16.19 21.99
N PRO A 156 -4.68 17.11 22.34
CA PRO A 156 -5.84 17.36 21.51
C PRO A 156 -5.45 17.77 20.08
N LEU A 157 -6.24 17.35 19.11
CA LEU A 157 -6.16 17.81 17.74
C LEU A 157 -6.95 19.13 17.65
N ASP A 158 -6.33 20.16 17.08
CA ASP A 158 -7.04 21.41 16.81
C ASP A 158 -7.97 21.17 15.63
N ASN A 159 -9.27 21.01 15.92
CA ASN A 159 -10.32 20.88 14.93
C ASN A 159 -10.77 22.23 14.36
N SER A 160 -9.91 23.25 14.38
CA SER A 160 -10.21 24.50 13.71
C SER A 160 -10.14 24.28 12.21
N PRO A 161 -11.21 24.51 11.45
CA PRO A 161 -11.15 24.47 10.00
C PRO A 161 -10.22 25.58 9.54
N SER A 162 -9.16 25.22 8.83
CA SER A 162 -8.29 26.14 8.09
C SER A 162 -8.96 26.60 6.82
#